data_c4664f7352e0c1f3b36412f22b7b237a
#
_entry.id   c4664f7352e0c1f3b36412f22b7b237a
#
_cell.length_a   1.000
_cell.length_b   1.000
_cell.length_c   1.000
_cell.angle_alpha   90.00
_cell.angle_beta   90.00
_cell.angle_gamma   90.00
#
_symmetry.space_group_name_H-M   'P 1'
#
loop_
_entity.id
_entity.type
_entity.pdbx_description
1 polymer ?
#
loop_
_entity_poly.entity_id
_entity_poly.type
_entity_poly.pdbx_seq_one_letter_code
_entity_poly.pdbx_strand_id
1 'polypeptide(L)'
;MSPGPVLAPTAADLVDWDAAVRLSRALVPAGPRVPVATRRATVALLRRSTVGALPWAGRITGLRRAARCAAATSEILVVDRAGLMAASAAWLRELMGAVAAPDAGRGARTLATAEVSAALGGLSTRLLGQVLPPLADDVDDGGSRAGAGATVRPGAGESAGPGAGVQPGARLRARADAAVGTRSGVRGRSGARLLLVAPNVLEIRQRLELDVIDLPAWIALHEATHLIQLSAAPWLAGYLADQLRAVVGGLIAAMRSAGAGGPDPYARLARVIALARTADGRSPELVAALLNSFLEEPERERLARLAALLTLLEGHAEAVLDAVDPNRMPSVHRLRAVLARRRRVAGGVGPGPSSGSLLHHAVGTGIKEAQYADGAAFVRAVVARVGHAGLNTVWDAPENLPLPGEIVRPDRWIERFGL
;
A
#
# COMPACT_ATOMS: atom_id res chain seq x y z
N MET A 1 24.47 -37.72 12.29
CA MET A 1 23.94 -36.39 12.09
C MET A 1 22.80 -36.48 11.07
N SER A 2 21.55 -36.46 11.50
CA SER A 2 20.41 -36.41 10.58
C SER A 2 20.41 -35.06 9.89
N PRO A 3 20.24 -35.00 8.56
CA PRO A 3 20.06 -33.71 7.88
C PRO A 3 18.80 -33.05 8.44
N GLY A 4 18.91 -31.77 8.86
CA GLY A 4 17.77 -30.98 9.30
C GLY A 4 16.71 -30.93 8.19
N PRO A 5 15.45 -30.63 8.53
CA PRO A 5 14.37 -30.55 7.56
C PRO A 5 14.74 -29.53 6.47
N VAL A 6 14.85 -29.98 5.24
CA VAL A 6 15.00 -29.09 4.08
C VAL A 6 13.66 -28.37 3.95
N LEU A 7 13.65 -27.05 4.22
CA LEU A 7 12.46 -26.21 4.02
C LEU A 7 12.04 -26.28 2.55
N ALA A 8 10.75 -26.50 2.31
CA ALA A 8 10.22 -26.49 0.95
C ALA A 8 10.45 -25.12 0.29
N PRO A 9 10.78 -25.08 -1.02
CA PRO A 9 11.00 -23.83 -1.72
C PRO A 9 9.73 -22.97 -1.76
N THR A 10 9.93 -21.67 -1.70
CA THR A 10 8.87 -20.66 -1.70
C THR A 10 8.94 -19.76 -2.93
N ALA A 11 7.91 -18.98 -3.18
CA ALA A 11 7.90 -17.99 -4.26
C ALA A 11 9.01 -16.92 -4.08
N ALA A 12 9.46 -16.67 -2.85
CA ALA A 12 10.60 -15.80 -2.60
C ALA A 12 11.90 -16.33 -3.19
N ASP A 13 12.05 -17.65 -3.29
CA ASP A 13 13.26 -18.30 -3.82
C ASP A 13 13.36 -18.28 -5.35
N LEU A 14 12.27 -17.85 -6.01
CA LEU A 14 12.24 -17.64 -7.46
C LEU A 14 12.98 -16.38 -7.90
N VAL A 15 13.32 -15.47 -6.97
CA VAL A 15 13.88 -14.15 -7.26
C VAL A 15 15.17 -13.93 -6.48
N ASP A 16 16.23 -13.50 -7.17
CA ASP A 16 17.39 -12.89 -6.52
C ASP A 16 17.05 -11.43 -6.18
N TRP A 17 16.53 -11.18 -4.98
CA TRP A 17 16.05 -9.87 -4.53
C TRP A 17 17.16 -8.83 -4.49
N ASP A 18 18.37 -9.20 -4.13
CA ASP A 18 19.51 -8.30 -4.09
C ASP A 18 19.94 -7.90 -5.50
N ALA A 19 19.98 -8.85 -6.44
CA ALA A 19 20.23 -8.56 -7.84
C ALA A 19 19.11 -7.68 -8.43
N ALA A 20 17.83 -7.96 -8.13
CA ALA A 20 16.71 -7.17 -8.59
C ALA A 20 16.83 -5.68 -8.14
N VAL A 21 17.17 -5.44 -6.89
CA VAL A 21 17.39 -4.08 -6.36
C VAL A 21 18.61 -3.42 -6.99
N ARG A 22 19.74 -4.16 -7.15
CA ARG A 22 20.94 -3.61 -7.81
C ARG A 22 20.66 -3.19 -9.26
N LEU A 23 20.00 -4.05 -10.04
CA LEU A 23 19.64 -3.78 -11.43
C LEU A 23 18.68 -2.59 -11.55
N SER A 24 17.64 -2.54 -10.70
CA SER A 24 16.71 -1.42 -10.66
C SER A 24 17.41 -0.10 -10.40
N ARG A 25 18.34 -0.07 -9.42
CA ARG A 25 19.12 1.12 -9.11
C ARG A 25 20.03 1.58 -10.25
N ALA A 26 20.60 0.64 -10.99
CA ALA A 26 21.47 0.96 -12.12
C ALA A 26 20.70 1.59 -13.30
N LEU A 27 19.42 1.23 -13.47
CA LEU A 27 18.59 1.66 -14.59
C LEU A 27 17.79 2.93 -14.32
N VAL A 28 17.54 3.26 -13.04
CA VAL A 28 16.66 4.36 -12.66
C VAL A 28 17.45 5.59 -12.22
N PRO A 29 17.19 6.77 -12.82
CA PRO A 29 17.86 8.00 -12.41
C PRO A 29 17.44 8.39 -10.98
N ALA A 30 18.37 8.98 -10.23
CA ALA A 30 18.16 9.36 -8.82
C ALA A 30 17.08 10.45 -8.61
N GLY A 31 16.68 11.14 -9.68
CA GLY A 31 15.71 12.23 -9.65
C GLY A 31 16.35 13.59 -9.96
N PRO A 32 15.61 14.70 -9.78
CA PRO A 32 16.08 16.02 -10.19
C PRO A 32 17.29 16.48 -9.37
N ARG A 33 18.24 17.11 -10.06
CA ARG A 33 19.41 17.73 -9.45
C ARG A 33 19.00 19.09 -8.88
N VAL A 34 18.89 19.17 -7.56
CA VAL A 34 18.54 20.41 -6.84
C VAL A 34 19.53 20.67 -5.70
N PRO A 35 19.66 21.93 -5.23
CA PRO A 35 20.49 22.27 -4.07
C PRO A 35 20.13 21.42 -2.83
N VAL A 36 21.12 21.16 -1.99
CA VAL A 36 20.94 20.40 -0.73
C VAL A 36 19.88 21.04 0.17
N ALA A 37 19.83 22.38 0.22
CA ALA A 37 18.81 23.12 0.98
C ALA A 37 17.40 22.80 0.50
N THR A 38 17.16 22.75 -0.82
CA THR A 38 15.86 22.39 -1.41
C THR A 38 15.46 20.97 -1.06
N ARG A 39 16.40 20.01 -1.13
CA ARG A 39 16.14 18.62 -0.72
C ARG A 39 15.75 18.53 0.75
N ARG A 40 16.50 19.17 1.63
CA ARG A 40 16.22 19.21 3.08
C ARG A 40 14.87 19.85 3.39
N ALA A 41 14.55 20.96 2.73
CA ALA A 41 13.26 21.63 2.87
C ALA A 41 12.08 20.73 2.43
N THR A 42 12.22 20.04 1.29
CA THR A 42 11.19 19.10 0.82
C THR A 42 10.98 17.95 1.80
N VAL A 43 12.04 17.34 2.32
CA VAL A 43 11.96 16.27 3.32
C VAL A 43 11.25 16.77 4.59
N ALA A 44 11.64 17.94 5.09
CA ALA A 44 11.03 18.54 6.28
C ALA A 44 9.55 18.85 6.05
N LEU A 45 9.20 19.34 4.87
CA LEU A 45 7.82 19.66 4.51
C LEU A 45 6.95 18.41 4.42
N LEU A 46 7.41 17.35 3.73
CA LEU A 46 6.69 16.08 3.64
C LEU A 46 6.41 15.48 5.02
N ARG A 47 7.41 15.47 5.91
CA ARG A 47 7.24 15.00 7.29
C ARG A 47 6.18 15.81 8.06
N ARG A 48 6.27 17.14 7.99
CA ARG A 48 5.28 18.02 8.66
C ARG A 48 3.89 17.84 8.10
N SER A 49 3.77 17.75 6.78
CA SER A 49 2.48 17.55 6.12
C SER A 49 1.80 16.26 6.58
N THR A 50 2.55 15.15 6.73
CA THR A 50 1.98 13.88 7.17
C THR A 50 1.51 13.93 8.62
N VAL A 51 2.27 14.57 9.51
CA VAL A 51 1.84 14.77 10.91
C VAL A 51 0.52 15.55 10.99
N GLY A 52 0.37 16.59 10.16
CA GLY A 52 -0.87 17.37 10.08
C GLY A 52 -2.02 16.67 9.37
N ALA A 53 -1.72 15.78 8.42
CA ALA A 53 -2.71 15.09 7.60
C ALA A 53 -3.52 14.04 8.39
N LEU A 54 -2.88 13.29 9.31
CA LEU A 54 -3.56 12.26 10.10
C LEU A 54 -4.78 12.79 10.89
N PRO A 55 -4.65 13.83 11.75
CA PRO A 55 -5.82 14.38 12.42
C PRO A 55 -6.82 15.04 11.47
N TRP A 56 -6.35 15.55 10.33
CA TRP A 56 -7.23 16.14 9.32
C TRP A 56 -8.10 15.09 8.65
N ALA A 57 -7.50 14.02 8.09
CA ALA A 57 -8.23 12.89 7.52
C ALA A 57 -9.17 12.23 8.55
N GLY A 58 -8.71 12.05 9.79
CA GLY A 58 -9.56 11.53 10.87
C GLY A 58 -10.78 12.39 11.21
N ARG A 59 -10.73 13.70 10.97
CA ARG A 59 -11.91 14.59 11.09
C ARG A 59 -12.86 14.43 9.92
N ILE A 60 -12.35 14.40 8.69
CA ILE A 60 -13.16 14.24 7.48
C ILE A 60 -13.92 12.91 7.52
N THR A 61 -13.22 11.82 7.83
CA THR A 61 -13.77 10.46 7.79
C THR A 61 -14.56 10.06 9.05
N GLY A 62 -14.50 10.87 10.11
CA GLY A 62 -15.05 10.49 11.42
C GLY A 62 -14.16 9.47 12.19
N LEU A 63 -13.09 8.95 11.60
CA LEU A 63 -12.20 7.90 12.16
C LEU A 63 -11.11 8.49 13.07
N ARG A 64 -11.48 9.37 13.99
CA ARG A 64 -10.52 10.10 14.87
C ARG A 64 -9.69 9.17 15.76
N ARG A 65 -10.28 8.06 16.24
CA ARG A 65 -9.56 7.07 17.06
C ARG A 65 -8.51 6.34 16.23
N ALA A 66 -8.88 5.88 15.04
CA ALA A 66 -7.94 5.23 14.11
C ALA A 66 -6.81 6.18 13.69
N ALA A 67 -7.11 7.46 13.46
CA ALA A 67 -6.09 8.47 13.15
C ALA A 67 -5.07 8.65 14.29
N ARG A 68 -5.52 8.63 15.55
CA ARG A 68 -4.61 8.66 16.71
C ARG A 68 -3.78 7.39 16.83
N CYS A 69 -4.39 6.22 16.59
CA CYS A 69 -3.70 4.94 16.57
C CYS A 69 -2.61 4.95 15.47
N ALA A 70 -2.98 5.30 14.23
CA ALA A 70 -2.03 5.43 13.12
C ALA A 70 -0.85 6.35 13.44
N ALA A 71 -1.11 7.50 14.08
CA ALA A 71 -0.07 8.44 14.49
C ALA A 71 0.91 7.86 15.54
N ALA A 72 0.42 6.96 16.39
CA ALA A 72 1.22 6.34 17.44
C ALA A 72 2.02 5.11 16.97
N THR A 73 1.46 4.34 16.01
CA THR A 73 2.01 3.03 15.63
C THR A 73 2.73 3.02 14.28
N SER A 74 2.39 3.92 13.36
CA SER A 74 2.97 3.92 12.01
C SER A 74 4.34 4.59 11.97
N GLU A 75 5.21 4.06 11.11
CA GLU A 75 6.51 4.65 10.80
C GLU A 75 6.42 5.49 9.53
N ILE A 76 6.82 6.77 9.59
CA ILE A 76 6.79 7.69 8.45
C ILE A 76 8.21 7.97 7.99
N LEU A 77 8.54 7.51 6.79
CA LEU A 77 9.84 7.63 6.17
C LEU A 77 9.76 8.49 4.91
N VAL A 78 10.68 9.43 4.77
CA VAL A 78 10.88 10.14 3.50
C VAL A 78 12.14 9.56 2.85
N VAL A 79 11.96 8.96 1.70
CA VAL A 79 12.96 8.13 1.00
C VAL A 79 13.29 8.70 -0.38
N ASP A 80 14.40 8.23 -0.93
CA ASP A 80 14.69 8.34 -2.35
C ASP A 80 14.14 7.11 -3.13
N ARG A 81 14.35 7.09 -4.44
CA ARG A 81 13.91 5.98 -5.30
C ARG A 81 14.56 4.65 -4.88
N ALA A 82 15.84 4.69 -4.51
CA ALA A 82 16.58 3.50 -4.09
C ALA A 82 16.05 2.95 -2.75
N GLY A 83 15.70 3.83 -1.82
CA GLY A 83 15.08 3.46 -0.55
C GLY A 83 13.69 2.84 -0.74
N LEU A 84 12.88 3.39 -1.66
CA LEU A 84 11.60 2.79 -2.03
C LEU A 84 11.78 1.39 -2.60
N MET A 85 12.71 1.21 -3.58
CA MET A 85 12.99 -0.11 -4.17
C MET A 85 13.39 -1.13 -3.11
N ALA A 86 14.30 -0.77 -2.19
CA ALA A 86 14.76 -1.67 -1.15
C ALA A 86 13.65 -2.05 -0.17
N ALA A 87 12.85 -1.08 0.29
CA ALA A 87 11.75 -1.35 1.21
C ALA A 87 10.65 -2.20 0.56
N SER A 88 10.33 -1.93 -0.71
CA SER A 88 9.35 -2.68 -1.49
C SER A 88 9.81 -4.12 -1.76
N ALA A 89 11.08 -4.30 -2.12
CA ALA A 89 11.66 -5.63 -2.34
C ALA A 89 11.65 -6.47 -1.06
N ALA A 90 12.01 -5.87 0.08
CA ALA A 90 11.99 -6.55 1.36
C ALA A 90 10.59 -7.01 1.74
N TRP A 91 9.59 -6.12 1.60
CA TRP A 91 8.19 -6.44 1.88
C TRP A 91 7.63 -7.53 0.94
N LEU A 92 7.92 -7.44 -0.35
CA LEU A 92 7.51 -8.47 -1.32
C LEU A 92 8.18 -9.82 -1.04
N ARG A 93 9.48 -9.84 -0.72
CA ARG A 93 10.20 -11.05 -0.36
C ARG A 93 9.56 -11.77 0.83
N GLU A 94 9.22 -11.03 1.87
CA GLU A 94 8.54 -11.53 3.06
C GLU A 94 7.15 -12.07 2.72
N LEU A 95 6.34 -11.30 1.98
CA LEU A 95 5.03 -11.73 1.51
C LEU A 95 5.10 -13.05 0.72
N MET A 96 6.07 -13.18 -0.21
CA MET A 96 6.27 -14.34 -1.07
C MET A 96 6.88 -15.53 -0.34
N GLY A 97 7.56 -15.33 0.78
CA GLY A 97 8.14 -16.38 1.61
C GLY A 97 7.13 -17.36 2.20
N ALA A 98 5.86 -16.94 2.30
CA ALA A 98 4.76 -17.81 2.74
C ALA A 98 4.02 -18.54 1.59
N VAL A 99 4.41 -18.33 0.33
CA VAL A 99 3.78 -18.96 -0.84
C VAL A 99 4.65 -20.12 -1.30
N ALA A 100 4.12 -21.36 -1.24
CA ALA A 100 4.83 -22.52 -1.74
C ALA A 100 5.05 -22.42 -3.27
N ALA A 101 6.26 -22.70 -3.71
CA ALA A 101 6.62 -22.70 -5.12
C ALA A 101 7.49 -23.92 -5.46
N PRO A 102 7.46 -24.42 -6.70
CA PRO A 102 8.39 -25.45 -7.13
C PRO A 102 9.81 -24.89 -7.22
N ASP A 103 10.78 -25.76 -7.13
CA ASP A 103 12.16 -25.39 -7.46
C ASP A 103 12.22 -24.95 -8.95
N ALA A 104 12.87 -23.84 -9.19
CA ALA A 104 12.97 -23.25 -10.51
C ALA A 104 14.41 -23.33 -11.03
N GLY A 105 14.55 -23.68 -12.30
CA GLY A 105 15.84 -23.65 -12.97
C GLY A 105 16.43 -22.22 -13.05
N ARG A 106 17.75 -22.16 -13.30
CA ARG A 106 18.47 -20.85 -13.35
C ARG A 106 17.84 -19.86 -14.31
N GLY A 107 17.36 -20.31 -15.48
CA GLY A 107 16.73 -19.44 -16.48
C GLY A 107 15.46 -18.76 -15.95
N ALA A 108 14.57 -19.52 -15.28
CA ALA A 108 13.36 -19.00 -14.68
C ALA A 108 13.65 -17.99 -13.57
N ARG A 109 14.64 -18.25 -12.72
CA ARG A 109 15.08 -17.30 -11.67
C ARG A 109 15.65 -16.00 -12.25
N THR A 110 16.48 -16.10 -13.30
CA THR A 110 17.03 -14.92 -13.98
C THR A 110 15.91 -14.05 -14.54
N LEU A 111 14.93 -14.69 -15.17
CA LEU A 111 13.78 -13.99 -15.76
C LEU A 111 12.91 -13.34 -14.68
N ALA A 112 12.53 -14.07 -13.63
CA ALA A 112 11.76 -13.52 -12.51
C ALA A 112 12.50 -12.33 -11.84
N THR A 113 13.83 -12.45 -11.68
CA THR A 113 14.66 -11.36 -11.14
C THR A 113 14.64 -10.13 -12.05
N ALA A 114 14.73 -10.31 -13.35
CA ALA A 114 14.66 -9.20 -14.32
C ALA A 114 13.28 -8.52 -14.31
N GLU A 115 12.19 -9.32 -14.19
CA GLU A 115 10.82 -8.82 -14.13
C GLU A 115 10.59 -8.00 -12.86
N VAL A 116 10.99 -8.53 -11.70
CA VAL A 116 10.90 -7.81 -10.43
C VAL A 116 11.74 -6.52 -10.47
N SER A 117 12.95 -6.59 -11.05
CA SER A 117 13.80 -5.40 -11.23
C SER A 117 13.10 -4.31 -12.01
N ALA A 118 12.51 -4.66 -13.13
CA ALA A 118 11.82 -3.68 -13.97
C ALA A 118 10.54 -3.14 -13.30
N ALA A 119 9.80 -3.97 -12.57
CA ALA A 119 8.65 -3.54 -11.79
C ALA A 119 9.05 -2.54 -10.70
N LEU A 120 10.07 -2.87 -9.89
CA LEU A 120 10.60 -1.98 -8.85
C LEU A 120 11.10 -0.66 -9.46
N GLY A 121 11.82 -0.72 -10.58
CA GLY A 121 12.29 0.46 -11.29
C GLY A 121 11.14 1.35 -11.76
N GLY A 122 10.15 0.76 -12.42
CA GLY A 122 8.98 1.47 -12.92
C GLY A 122 8.17 2.14 -11.80
N LEU A 123 7.93 1.40 -10.71
CA LEU A 123 7.23 1.92 -9.53
C LEU A 123 7.98 3.08 -8.89
N SER A 124 9.30 2.94 -8.73
CA SER A 124 10.11 3.93 -8.04
C SER A 124 10.12 5.31 -8.68
N THR A 125 9.86 5.40 -9.99
CA THR A 125 9.76 6.66 -10.72
C THR A 125 8.36 7.28 -10.71
N ARG A 126 7.36 6.49 -10.34
CA ARG A 126 5.94 6.89 -10.46
C ARG A 126 5.31 7.23 -9.12
N LEU A 127 5.65 6.50 -8.05
CA LEU A 127 5.05 6.65 -6.74
C LEU A 127 5.45 7.95 -6.06
N LEU A 128 4.47 8.66 -5.50
CA LEU A 128 4.70 9.82 -4.63
C LEU A 128 4.73 9.42 -3.16
N GLY A 129 3.93 8.42 -2.81
CA GLY A 129 3.89 7.76 -1.52
C GLY A 129 3.56 6.27 -1.66
N GLN A 130 3.76 5.52 -0.59
CA GLN A 130 3.43 4.10 -0.50
C GLN A 130 3.26 3.70 0.95
N VAL A 131 2.13 3.11 1.27
CA VAL A 131 1.92 2.44 2.56
C VAL A 131 2.23 0.96 2.40
N LEU A 132 3.13 0.45 3.23
CA LEU A 132 3.42 -0.97 3.38
C LEU A 132 2.71 -1.48 4.63
N PRO A 133 1.66 -2.32 4.50
CA PRO A 133 1.01 -2.95 5.64
C PRO A 133 1.98 -3.85 6.42
N PRO A 134 1.78 -4.04 7.74
CA PRO A 134 2.52 -5.06 8.48
C PRO A 134 2.14 -6.45 7.96
N LEU A 135 3.11 -7.37 7.90
CA LEU A 135 2.86 -8.79 7.63
C LEU A 135 2.68 -9.53 8.96
N ALA A 136 1.94 -10.66 8.94
CA ALA A 136 1.45 -11.32 10.15
C ALA A 136 2.56 -11.81 11.11
N ASP A 137 3.77 -12.03 10.62
CA ASP A 137 4.91 -12.46 11.44
C ASP A 137 5.47 -11.34 12.35
N ASP A 138 5.04 -10.08 12.13
CA ASP A 138 5.36 -8.92 12.98
C ASP A 138 4.37 -8.73 14.15
N VAL A 139 3.30 -9.49 14.19
CA VAL A 139 2.29 -9.42 15.27
C VAL A 139 2.64 -10.47 16.32
N ASP A 140 3.45 -10.09 17.28
CA ASP A 140 3.69 -10.92 18.49
C ASP A 140 2.36 -11.31 19.14
N ASP A 141 2.23 -12.60 19.44
CA ASP A 141 1.15 -13.28 20.14
C ASP A 141 0.96 -12.78 21.60
N GLY A 142 0.85 -11.46 21.77
CA GLY A 142 0.68 -10.76 23.04
C GLY A 142 -0.75 -10.81 23.62
N GLY A 143 -1.64 -11.66 23.06
CA GLY A 143 -3.08 -11.59 23.38
C GLY A 143 -3.80 -12.89 23.66
N SER A 144 -3.15 -13.97 24.13
CA SER A 144 -3.92 -15.15 24.57
C SER A 144 -3.26 -15.93 25.70
N ARG A 145 -3.11 -15.30 26.85
CA ARG A 145 -3.01 -15.97 28.17
C ARG A 145 -3.52 -15.05 29.27
N ALA A 146 -4.82 -14.81 29.30
CA ALA A 146 -5.49 -14.30 30.47
C ALA A 146 -6.83 -15.03 30.61
N GLY A 147 -6.79 -16.14 31.27
CA GLY A 147 -7.98 -16.92 31.61
C GLY A 147 -7.65 -18.00 32.61
N ALA A 148 -7.47 -17.68 33.88
CA ALA A 148 -7.95 -18.44 35.02
C ALA A 148 -7.33 -17.94 36.33
N GLY A 149 -8.15 -17.29 37.16
CA GLY A 149 -8.10 -17.43 38.59
C GLY A 149 -7.10 -16.60 39.38
N ALA A 150 -7.56 -15.43 39.87
CA ALA A 150 -7.16 -14.98 41.19
C ALA A 150 -8.23 -14.05 41.78
N THR A 151 -8.77 -14.51 42.90
CA THR A 151 -9.76 -13.91 43.78
C THR A 151 -9.32 -12.57 44.35
N VAL A 152 -10.27 -11.64 44.36
CA VAL A 152 -10.21 -10.33 45.03
C VAL A 152 -10.06 -10.47 46.54
N ARG A 153 -9.17 -9.65 47.13
CA ARG A 153 -9.30 -9.17 48.52
C ARG A 153 -9.04 -7.66 48.55
N PRO A 154 -9.89 -6.90 49.24
CA PRO A 154 -9.74 -5.45 49.34
C PRO A 154 -8.89 -5.08 50.58
N GLY A 155 -8.08 -4.06 50.42
CA GLY A 155 -7.32 -3.46 51.51
C GLY A 155 -7.06 -1.97 51.25
N ALA A 156 -7.53 -1.18 52.18
CA ALA A 156 -7.69 0.25 52.26
C ALA A 156 -6.38 1.08 52.26
N GLY A 157 -6.51 2.36 51.84
CA GLY A 157 -5.94 3.46 52.62
C GLY A 157 -4.91 4.32 51.94
N GLU A 158 -5.24 5.60 51.91
CA GLU A 158 -4.48 6.86 52.09
C GLU A 158 -3.87 7.51 50.86
N SER A 159 -4.43 8.59 50.45
CA SER A 159 -4.39 10.02 50.81
C SER A 159 -3.21 10.80 50.24
N ALA A 160 -3.60 11.83 49.53
CA ALA A 160 -3.06 13.20 49.50
C ALA A 160 -1.92 13.55 48.58
N GLY A 161 -2.19 14.55 47.73
CA GLY A 161 -1.35 15.68 47.47
C GLY A 161 -1.29 16.14 45.99
N PRO A 162 -1.64 17.39 45.72
CA PRO A 162 -1.70 17.93 44.38
C PRO A 162 -0.39 18.64 43.98
N GLY A 163 -0.07 18.59 42.71
CA GLY A 163 0.88 19.57 42.20
C GLY A 163 1.81 19.07 41.11
N ALA A 164 1.64 19.68 40.00
CA ALA A 164 2.66 20.07 39.03
C ALA A 164 2.40 19.63 37.59
N GLY A 165 2.00 20.61 36.78
CA GLY A 165 2.67 20.93 35.54
C GLY A 165 2.57 19.91 34.41
N VAL A 166 1.53 20.01 33.60
CA VAL A 166 1.48 19.44 32.23
C VAL A 166 2.50 20.19 31.38
N GLN A 167 3.59 19.57 31.00
CA GLN A 167 4.42 20.00 29.87
C GLN A 167 4.06 19.18 28.62
N PRO A 168 3.67 19.83 27.51
CA PRO A 168 3.53 19.18 26.22
C PRO A 168 4.89 19.17 25.51
N GLY A 169 5.54 18.03 25.49
CA GLY A 169 6.84 17.89 24.85
C GLY A 169 7.20 16.45 24.55
N ALA A 170 6.44 15.79 23.69
CA ALA A 170 6.90 14.55 23.08
C ALA A 170 8.05 14.89 22.13
N ARG A 171 9.26 14.65 22.60
CA ARG A 171 10.51 14.84 21.85
C ARG A 171 10.56 13.83 20.71
N LEU A 172 10.19 14.26 19.48
CA LEU A 172 10.62 13.62 18.25
C LEU A 172 12.13 13.73 18.17
N ARG A 173 12.85 12.68 18.53
CA ARG A 173 14.29 12.59 18.27
C ARG A 173 14.49 12.42 16.76
N ALA A 174 14.87 13.51 16.10
CA ALA A 174 15.47 13.48 14.79
C ALA A 174 16.79 12.69 14.86
N ARG A 175 16.86 11.54 14.21
CA ARG A 175 18.12 10.96 13.77
C ARG A 175 18.27 11.31 12.30
N ALA A 176 19.03 12.35 12.03
CA ALA A 176 19.76 12.51 10.79
C ALA A 176 20.99 11.61 10.92
N ASP A 177 21.14 10.68 10.01
CA ASP A 177 22.29 10.47 9.15
C ASP A 177 22.20 9.11 8.49
N ALA A 178 22.49 9.15 7.20
CA ALA A 178 22.55 8.05 6.29
C ALA A 178 23.58 6.99 6.74
N ALA A 179 23.15 5.80 6.86
CA ALA A 179 23.90 4.61 6.46
C ALA A 179 22.88 3.48 6.33
N VAL A 180 22.67 3.00 5.11
CA VAL A 180 22.10 1.69 4.89
C VAL A 180 23.14 0.69 5.42
N GLY A 181 23.09 0.49 6.71
CA GLY A 181 23.78 -0.56 7.43
C GLY A 181 22.70 -1.52 7.88
N THR A 182 22.71 -2.72 7.32
CA THR A 182 22.02 -3.89 7.83
C THR A 182 22.25 -4.03 9.33
N ARG A 183 21.32 -3.53 10.12
CA ARG A 183 21.17 -3.90 11.52
C ARG A 183 19.88 -4.65 11.69
N SER A 184 19.97 -5.95 11.50
CA SER A 184 19.11 -6.92 12.18
C SER A 184 19.14 -6.59 13.68
N GLY A 185 17.99 -6.17 14.23
CA GLY A 185 17.88 -5.95 15.67
C GLY A 185 17.13 -4.68 16.07
N VAL A 186 15.89 -4.48 15.62
CA VAL A 186 14.88 -3.73 16.37
C VAL A 186 13.57 -4.52 16.27
N ARG A 187 13.42 -5.47 17.17
CA ARG A 187 12.10 -6.05 17.52
C ARG A 187 11.28 -4.95 18.15
N GLY A 188 10.06 -4.75 17.64
CA GLY A 188 9.02 -4.04 18.33
C GLY A 188 8.58 -2.73 17.71
N ARG A 189 7.86 -2.80 16.59
CA ARG A 189 6.76 -1.88 16.23
C ARG A 189 5.99 -2.48 15.06
N SER A 190 4.91 -3.18 15.38
CA SER A 190 3.98 -3.85 14.44
C SER A 190 3.09 -2.86 13.68
N GLY A 191 3.61 -1.74 13.20
CA GLY A 191 2.83 -0.73 12.53
C GLY A 191 3.09 -0.66 11.03
N ALA A 192 2.12 -0.12 10.28
CA ALA A 192 2.30 0.16 8.86
C ALA A 192 3.44 1.16 8.64
N ARG A 193 4.17 1.02 7.53
CA ARG A 193 5.21 1.95 7.10
C ARG A 193 4.74 2.81 5.95
N LEU A 194 4.79 4.13 6.11
CA LEU A 194 4.54 5.09 5.05
C LEU A 194 5.86 5.57 4.48
N LEU A 195 6.06 5.36 3.19
CA LEU A 195 7.21 5.82 2.42
C LEU A 195 6.79 6.99 1.54
N LEU A 196 7.39 8.18 1.70
CA LEU A 196 7.17 9.34 0.84
C LEU A 196 8.39 9.55 -0.05
N VAL A 197 8.20 9.61 -1.36
CA VAL A 197 9.30 9.60 -2.35
C VAL A 197 9.67 11.02 -2.74
N ALA A 198 10.57 11.64 -1.97
CA ALA A 198 10.94 13.05 -2.13
C ALA A 198 11.39 13.45 -3.55
N PRO A 199 12.24 12.69 -4.28
CA PRO A 199 12.63 13.06 -5.64
C PRO A 199 11.45 13.11 -6.62
N ASN A 200 10.46 12.23 -6.46
CA ASN A 200 9.28 12.22 -7.34
C ASN A 200 8.37 13.42 -7.05
N VAL A 201 8.22 13.78 -5.78
CA VAL A 201 7.46 14.97 -5.38
C VAL A 201 8.13 16.24 -5.93
N LEU A 202 9.45 16.34 -5.85
CA LEU A 202 10.20 17.44 -6.45
C LEU A 202 10.02 17.50 -7.97
N GLU A 203 10.14 16.38 -8.64
CA GLU A 203 10.04 16.29 -10.10
C GLU A 203 8.65 16.70 -10.60
N ILE A 204 7.58 16.15 -9.99
CA ILE A 204 6.21 16.47 -10.39
C ILE A 204 5.88 17.93 -10.11
N ARG A 205 6.34 18.45 -8.95
CA ARG A 205 6.15 19.85 -8.58
C ARG A 205 6.78 20.79 -9.61
N GLN A 206 8.03 20.54 -9.98
CA GLN A 206 8.74 21.37 -10.96
C GLN A 206 8.12 21.27 -12.35
N ARG A 207 7.82 20.05 -12.83
CA ARG A 207 7.31 19.82 -14.18
C ARG A 207 5.90 20.38 -14.40
N LEU A 208 5.07 20.41 -13.36
CA LEU A 208 3.67 20.86 -13.44
C LEU A 208 3.44 22.21 -12.71
N GLU A 209 4.52 22.85 -12.26
CA GLU A 209 4.49 24.14 -11.55
C GLU A 209 3.47 24.15 -10.39
N LEU A 210 3.48 23.07 -9.58
CA LEU A 210 2.55 22.91 -8.47
C LEU A 210 3.04 23.64 -7.22
N ASP A 211 2.09 24.01 -6.36
CA ASP A 211 2.37 24.72 -5.13
C ASP A 211 3.31 23.92 -4.20
N VAL A 212 4.22 24.62 -3.54
CA VAL A 212 5.28 24.03 -2.75
C VAL A 212 4.78 23.45 -1.42
N ILE A 213 3.68 23.99 -0.90
CA ILE A 213 3.08 23.60 0.38
C ILE A 213 1.90 22.63 0.15
N ASP A 214 1.01 22.97 -0.77
CA ASP A 214 -0.22 22.25 -1.00
C ASP A 214 0.01 20.85 -1.60
N LEU A 215 0.96 20.69 -2.53
CA LEU A 215 1.23 19.38 -3.12
C LEU A 215 1.71 18.34 -2.07
N PRO A 216 2.68 18.63 -1.20
CA PRO A 216 3.04 17.73 -0.10
C PRO A 216 1.89 17.44 0.86
N ALA A 217 1.06 18.45 1.15
CA ALA A 217 -0.12 18.28 2.01
C ALA A 217 -1.18 17.38 1.36
N TRP A 218 -1.42 17.55 0.05
CA TRP A 218 -2.28 16.71 -0.76
C TRP A 218 -1.86 15.24 -0.72
N ILE A 219 -0.57 14.97 -1.02
CA ILE A 219 0.00 13.61 -0.98
C ILE A 219 -0.11 13.03 0.43
N ALA A 220 0.28 13.81 1.43
CA ALA A 220 0.25 13.38 2.81
C ALA A 220 -1.17 13.04 3.29
N LEU A 221 -2.19 13.79 2.86
CA LEU A 221 -3.58 13.54 3.23
C LEU A 221 -4.10 12.24 2.61
N HIS A 222 -3.74 11.97 1.36
CA HIS A 222 -4.05 10.71 0.68
C HIS A 222 -3.43 9.51 1.42
N GLU A 223 -2.13 9.54 1.64
CA GLU A 223 -1.40 8.46 2.30
C GLU A 223 -1.80 8.27 3.78
N ALA A 224 -2.09 9.37 4.49
CA ALA A 224 -2.62 9.31 5.85
C ALA A 224 -3.97 8.59 5.91
N THR A 225 -4.80 8.69 4.86
CA THR A 225 -6.06 7.96 4.79
C THR A 225 -5.83 6.46 4.76
N HIS A 226 -4.85 5.97 4.02
CA HIS A 226 -4.49 4.54 4.02
C HIS A 226 -3.99 4.06 5.39
N LEU A 227 -3.20 4.86 6.10
CA LEU A 227 -2.80 4.54 7.47
C LEU A 227 -4.01 4.44 8.42
N ILE A 228 -4.99 5.34 8.25
CA ILE A 228 -6.24 5.34 9.04
C ILE A 228 -7.08 4.11 8.71
N GLN A 229 -7.20 3.71 7.45
CA GLN A 229 -7.91 2.49 7.02
C GLN A 229 -7.33 1.25 7.69
N LEU A 230 -6.00 1.06 7.65
CA LEU A 230 -5.32 -0.05 8.32
C LEU A 230 -5.48 -0.02 9.85
N SER A 231 -5.56 1.18 10.45
CA SER A 231 -5.75 1.31 11.89
C SER A 231 -7.21 1.19 12.32
N ALA A 232 -8.17 1.47 11.43
CA ALA A 232 -9.60 1.28 11.64
C ALA A 232 -9.99 -0.20 11.53
N ALA A 233 -9.32 -0.93 10.65
CA ALA A 233 -9.54 -2.35 10.37
C ALA A 233 -8.25 -3.16 10.65
N PRO A 234 -7.99 -3.59 11.91
CA PRO A 234 -6.77 -4.33 12.25
C PRO A 234 -6.60 -5.64 11.46
N TRP A 235 -7.70 -6.25 11.03
CA TRP A 235 -7.72 -7.45 10.20
C TRP A 235 -7.29 -7.21 8.74
N LEU A 236 -7.34 -5.95 8.27
CA LEU A 236 -7.18 -5.62 6.84
C LEU A 236 -5.80 -5.98 6.28
N ALA A 237 -4.74 -5.77 7.06
CA ALA A 237 -3.37 -6.08 6.64
C ALA A 237 -3.20 -7.59 6.38
N GLY A 238 -3.64 -8.43 7.31
CA GLY A 238 -3.63 -9.89 7.17
C GLY A 238 -4.50 -10.35 6.00
N TYR A 239 -5.72 -9.83 5.90
CA TYR A 239 -6.62 -10.14 4.79
C TYR A 239 -6.00 -9.81 3.43
N LEU A 240 -5.41 -8.62 3.25
CA LEU A 240 -4.71 -8.25 2.02
C LEU A 240 -3.55 -9.20 1.70
N ALA A 241 -2.74 -9.52 2.69
CA ALA A 241 -1.62 -10.45 2.53
C ALA A 241 -2.10 -11.84 2.09
N ASP A 242 -3.16 -12.37 2.70
CA ASP A 242 -3.71 -13.69 2.38
C ASP A 242 -4.35 -13.73 0.99
N GLN A 243 -5.08 -12.69 0.58
CA GLN A 243 -5.62 -12.59 -0.77
C GLN A 243 -4.50 -12.54 -1.82
N LEU A 244 -3.44 -11.77 -1.57
CA LEU A 244 -2.29 -11.68 -2.48
C LEU A 244 -1.54 -13.02 -2.56
N ARG A 245 -1.27 -13.66 -1.43
CA ARG A 245 -0.64 -14.99 -1.38
C ARG A 245 -1.46 -16.02 -2.15
N ALA A 246 -2.78 -16.03 -1.97
CA ALA A 246 -3.67 -16.95 -2.66
C ALA A 246 -3.67 -16.73 -4.18
N VAL A 247 -3.74 -15.48 -4.64
CA VAL A 247 -3.69 -15.15 -6.09
C VAL A 247 -2.35 -15.56 -6.69
N VAL A 248 -1.24 -15.28 -6.01
CA VAL A 248 0.11 -15.68 -6.49
C VAL A 248 0.25 -17.20 -6.49
N GLY A 249 -0.21 -17.87 -5.45
CA GLY A 249 -0.19 -19.35 -5.36
C GLY A 249 -1.00 -20.00 -6.47
N GLY A 250 -2.22 -19.49 -6.73
CA GLY A 250 -3.06 -19.94 -7.84
C GLY A 250 -2.40 -19.74 -9.20
N LEU A 251 -1.77 -18.59 -9.42
CA LEU A 251 -1.02 -18.32 -10.65
C LEU A 251 0.16 -19.30 -10.84
N ILE A 252 0.93 -19.58 -9.78
CA ILE A 252 2.02 -20.55 -9.81
C ILE A 252 1.47 -21.96 -10.08
N ALA A 253 0.37 -22.35 -9.45
CA ALA A 253 -0.28 -23.63 -9.68
C ALA A 253 -0.78 -23.80 -11.12
N ALA A 254 -1.45 -22.78 -11.65
CA ALA A 254 -1.93 -22.74 -13.03
C ALA A 254 -0.79 -22.86 -14.06
N MET A 255 0.35 -22.20 -13.80
CA MET A 255 1.53 -22.33 -14.63
C MET A 255 2.12 -23.74 -14.61
N ARG A 256 2.04 -24.44 -13.48
CA ARG A 256 2.50 -25.84 -13.37
C ARG A 256 1.60 -26.80 -14.16
N SER A 257 0.30 -26.66 -14.06
CA SER A 257 -0.69 -27.51 -14.76
C SER A 257 -0.57 -27.35 -16.28
N ALA A 258 -0.27 -26.15 -16.76
CA ALA A 258 -0.05 -25.90 -18.19
C ALA A 258 1.28 -26.44 -18.72
N GLY A 259 2.19 -26.88 -17.84
CA GLY A 259 3.55 -27.35 -18.19
C GLY A 259 3.70 -28.83 -18.50
N ALA A 260 2.69 -29.66 -18.27
CA ALA A 260 2.76 -31.13 -18.44
C ALA A 260 2.83 -31.61 -19.91
N GLY A 261 3.39 -30.82 -20.82
CA GLY A 261 3.59 -31.17 -22.24
C GLY A 261 3.89 -29.99 -23.17
N GLY A 262 4.18 -28.80 -22.62
CA GLY A 262 4.39 -27.59 -23.42
C GLY A 262 5.67 -26.82 -23.02
N PRO A 263 5.98 -25.69 -23.70
CA PRO A 263 7.11 -24.85 -23.38
C PRO A 263 6.97 -24.32 -21.94
N ASP A 264 8.13 -24.14 -21.27
CA ASP A 264 8.29 -23.69 -19.87
C ASP A 264 7.21 -22.64 -19.47
N PRO A 265 6.39 -22.92 -18.44
CA PRO A 265 5.31 -22.03 -18.00
C PRO A 265 5.81 -20.65 -17.56
N TYR A 266 7.03 -20.57 -17.03
CA TYR A 266 7.65 -19.29 -16.68
C TYR A 266 7.99 -18.47 -17.92
N ALA A 267 8.41 -19.12 -19.03
CA ALA A 267 8.64 -18.45 -20.31
C ALA A 267 7.33 -17.92 -20.93
N ARG A 268 6.19 -18.61 -20.68
CA ARG A 268 4.87 -18.11 -21.09
C ARG A 268 4.46 -16.87 -20.30
N LEU A 269 4.59 -16.92 -18.97
CA LEU A 269 4.27 -15.77 -18.11
C LEU A 269 5.17 -14.59 -18.47
N ALA A 270 6.45 -14.81 -18.69
CA ALA A 270 7.38 -13.76 -19.10
C ALA A 270 7.02 -13.18 -20.46
N ARG A 271 6.57 -14.00 -21.41
CA ARG A 271 6.05 -13.48 -22.70
C ARG A 271 4.80 -12.63 -22.50
N VAL A 272 3.88 -13.05 -21.62
CA VAL A 272 2.68 -12.29 -21.26
C VAL A 272 3.06 -10.93 -20.65
N ILE A 273 3.97 -10.94 -19.68
CA ILE A 273 4.47 -9.71 -19.05
C ILE A 273 5.27 -8.85 -20.04
N ALA A 274 6.13 -9.45 -20.88
CA ALA A 274 6.85 -8.73 -21.92
C ALA A 274 5.89 -8.13 -22.95
N LEU A 275 4.88 -8.87 -23.39
CA LEU A 275 3.86 -8.38 -24.31
C LEU A 275 3.04 -7.24 -23.71
N ALA A 276 2.69 -7.34 -22.43
CA ALA A 276 2.04 -6.26 -21.68
C ALA A 276 2.89 -4.99 -21.58
N ARG A 277 4.21 -5.11 -21.58
CA ARG A 277 5.15 -3.98 -21.59
C ARG A 277 5.33 -3.36 -22.97
N THR A 278 5.41 -4.18 -24.04
CA THR A 278 5.63 -3.71 -25.40
C THR A 278 4.40 -3.05 -26.00
N ALA A 279 3.22 -3.33 -25.48
CA ALA A 279 1.96 -2.72 -25.90
C ALA A 279 1.78 -1.27 -25.41
N ASP A 280 2.86 -0.50 -25.21
CA ASP A 280 2.86 0.93 -24.83
C ASP A 280 1.95 1.27 -23.62
N GLY A 281 1.74 0.35 -22.71
CA GLY A 281 0.79 0.52 -21.58
C GLY A 281 -0.67 0.67 -22.04
N ARG A 282 -1.00 0.36 -23.29
CA ARG A 282 -2.30 0.64 -23.91
C ARG A 282 -3.35 -0.45 -23.72
N SER A 283 -3.01 -1.58 -23.09
CA SER A 283 -4.00 -2.65 -22.88
C SER A 283 -3.88 -3.30 -21.50
N PRO A 284 -4.23 -2.56 -20.42
CA PRO A 284 -4.44 -3.21 -19.11
C PRO A 284 -5.50 -4.31 -19.19
N GLU A 285 -6.45 -4.19 -20.12
CA GLU A 285 -7.45 -5.22 -20.42
C GLU A 285 -6.84 -6.52 -20.96
N LEU A 286 -5.78 -6.43 -21.77
CA LEU A 286 -5.10 -7.62 -22.28
C LEU A 286 -4.38 -8.37 -21.15
N VAL A 287 -3.71 -7.65 -20.25
CA VAL A 287 -3.06 -8.26 -19.07
C VAL A 287 -4.07 -8.90 -18.16
N ALA A 288 -5.18 -8.24 -17.88
CA ALA A 288 -6.27 -8.80 -17.08
C ALA A 288 -6.92 -10.01 -17.75
N ALA A 289 -7.18 -9.95 -19.06
CA ALA A 289 -7.73 -11.07 -19.82
C ALA A 289 -6.76 -12.26 -19.83
N LEU A 290 -5.47 -12.01 -19.98
CA LEU A 290 -4.44 -13.04 -19.93
C LEU A 290 -4.32 -13.65 -18.53
N LEU A 291 -4.25 -12.84 -17.47
CA LEU A 291 -4.27 -13.34 -16.09
C LEU A 291 -5.53 -14.16 -15.81
N ASN A 292 -6.69 -13.66 -16.20
CA ASN A 292 -7.96 -14.38 -16.04
C ASN A 292 -8.01 -15.69 -16.85
N SER A 293 -7.31 -15.80 -17.98
CA SER A 293 -7.24 -17.03 -18.76
C SER A 293 -6.38 -18.13 -18.11
N PHE A 294 -5.49 -17.77 -17.17
CA PHE A 294 -4.66 -18.71 -16.43
C PHE A 294 -5.23 -19.10 -15.08
N LEU A 295 -6.12 -18.29 -14.51
CA LEU A 295 -6.70 -18.51 -13.18
C LEU A 295 -7.97 -19.35 -13.29
N GLU A 296 -8.17 -20.26 -12.34
CA GLU A 296 -9.43 -20.98 -12.17
C GLU A 296 -10.49 -20.06 -11.52
N GLU A 297 -11.75 -20.52 -11.46
CA GLU A 297 -12.86 -19.69 -10.96
C GLU A 297 -12.62 -19.16 -9.52
N PRO A 298 -12.15 -19.97 -8.56
CA PRO A 298 -11.91 -19.47 -7.20
C PRO A 298 -10.87 -18.33 -7.13
N GLU A 299 -9.81 -18.41 -7.93
CA GLU A 299 -8.76 -17.39 -7.99
C GLU A 299 -9.26 -16.14 -8.71
N ARG A 300 -10.08 -16.28 -9.75
CA ARG A 300 -10.73 -15.14 -10.42
C ARG A 300 -11.65 -14.37 -9.48
N GLU A 301 -12.46 -15.09 -8.68
CA GLU A 301 -13.29 -14.45 -7.66
C GLU A 301 -12.45 -13.71 -6.60
N ARG A 302 -11.36 -14.34 -6.13
CA ARG A 302 -10.44 -13.70 -5.18
C ARG A 302 -9.81 -12.44 -5.76
N LEU A 303 -9.36 -12.50 -7.00
CA LEU A 303 -8.81 -11.36 -7.71
C LEU A 303 -9.85 -10.23 -7.85
N ALA A 304 -11.09 -10.57 -8.19
CA ALA A 304 -12.18 -9.60 -8.30
C ALA A 304 -12.51 -8.94 -6.94
N ARG A 305 -12.54 -9.71 -5.85
CA ARG A 305 -12.76 -9.19 -4.49
C ARG A 305 -11.59 -8.30 -4.04
N LEU A 306 -10.36 -8.71 -4.33
CA LEU A 306 -9.18 -7.90 -4.04
C LEU A 306 -9.20 -6.58 -4.83
N ALA A 307 -9.61 -6.63 -6.10
CA ALA A 307 -9.79 -5.45 -6.93
C ALA A 307 -10.85 -4.50 -6.36
N ALA A 308 -12.00 -5.03 -5.91
CA ALA A 308 -13.05 -4.23 -5.27
C ALA A 308 -12.56 -3.57 -3.98
N LEU A 309 -11.82 -4.31 -3.15
CA LEU A 309 -11.20 -3.76 -1.94
C LEU A 309 -10.22 -2.64 -2.26
N LEU A 310 -9.29 -2.84 -3.19
CA LEU A 310 -8.33 -1.80 -3.57
C LEU A 310 -9.05 -0.57 -4.14
N THR A 311 -10.12 -0.79 -4.91
CA THR A 311 -10.99 0.28 -5.44
C THR A 311 -11.66 1.07 -4.31
N LEU A 312 -12.14 0.40 -3.27
CA LEU A 312 -12.69 1.05 -2.07
C LEU A 312 -11.63 1.88 -1.34
N LEU A 313 -10.44 1.30 -1.10
CA LEU A 313 -9.38 1.98 -0.35
C LEU A 313 -8.96 3.28 -1.05
N GLU A 314 -8.69 3.20 -2.34
CA GLU A 314 -8.33 4.35 -3.17
C GLU A 314 -9.48 5.36 -3.29
N GLY A 315 -10.70 4.86 -3.54
CA GLY A 315 -11.89 5.71 -3.63
C GLY A 315 -12.18 6.47 -2.34
N HIS A 316 -11.93 5.86 -1.18
CA HIS A 316 -12.06 6.53 0.11
C HIS A 316 -11.00 7.64 0.27
N ALA A 317 -9.75 7.39 -0.13
CA ALA A 317 -8.70 8.41 -0.09
C ALA A 317 -9.00 9.58 -1.05
N GLU A 318 -9.52 9.31 -2.25
CA GLU A 318 -9.97 10.36 -3.18
C GLU A 318 -11.16 11.16 -2.62
N ALA A 319 -12.14 10.50 -1.99
CA ALA A 319 -13.28 11.19 -1.37
C ALA A 319 -12.84 12.09 -0.20
N VAL A 320 -11.81 11.71 0.55
CA VAL A 320 -11.20 12.58 1.57
C VAL A 320 -10.57 13.82 0.94
N LEU A 321 -9.88 13.67 -0.18
CA LEU A 321 -9.31 14.80 -0.93
C LEU A 321 -10.42 15.70 -1.51
N ASP A 322 -11.55 15.13 -1.89
CA ASP A 322 -12.71 15.91 -2.37
C ASP A 322 -13.34 16.78 -1.28
N ALA A 323 -13.24 16.39 -0.03
CA ALA A 323 -13.74 17.14 1.13
C ALA A 323 -12.76 18.23 1.62
N VAL A 324 -11.64 18.46 0.91
CA VAL A 324 -10.67 19.49 1.29
C VAL A 324 -11.22 20.89 0.99
N ASP A 325 -11.29 21.72 2.02
CA ASP A 325 -11.70 23.12 1.93
C ASP A 325 -10.64 23.96 1.17
N PRO A 326 -11.02 24.69 0.09
CA PRO A 326 -10.12 25.58 -0.63
C PRO A 326 -9.47 26.67 0.26
N ASN A 327 -10.12 27.08 1.35
CA ASN A 327 -9.52 28.02 2.30
C ASN A 327 -8.32 27.43 3.05
N ARG A 328 -8.25 26.10 3.17
CA ARG A 328 -7.14 25.38 3.81
C ARG A 328 -6.07 24.92 2.82
N MET A 329 -6.44 24.71 1.56
CA MET A 329 -5.57 24.32 0.48
C MET A 329 -5.95 25.11 -0.79
N PRO A 330 -5.44 26.34 -0.95
CA PRO A 330 -5.86 27.23 -2.05
C PRO A 330 -5.69 26.62 -3.44
N SER A 331 -4.69 25.79 -3.66
CA SER A 331 -4.43 25.15 -4.96
C SER A 331 -5.19 23.84 -5.19
N VAL A 332 -6.12 23.44 -4.30
CA VAL A 332 -6.82 22.15 -4.34
C VAL A 332 -7.48 21.85 -5.69
N HIS A 333 -8.16 22.82 -6.28
CA HIS A 333 -8.82 22.66 -7.59
C HIS A 333 -7.82 22.43 -8.71
N ARG A 334 -6.70 23.18 -8.71
CA ARG A 334 -5.60 22.98 -9.66
C ARG A 334 -4.95 21.61 -9.50
N LEU A 335 -4.65 21.19 -8.26
CA LEU A 335 -4.09 19.87 -7.95
C LEU A 335 -4.99 18.74 -8.47
N ARG A 336 -6.29 18.80 -8.21
CA ARG A 336 -7.28 17.84 -8.74
C ARG A 336 -7.23 17.78 -10.26
N ALA A 337 -7.38 18.93 -10.93
CA ALA A 337 -7.43 18.99 -12.39
C ALA A 337 -6.16 18.44 -13.05
N VAL A 338 -4.99 18.87 -12.55
CA VAL A 338 -3.68 18.49 -13.11
C VAL A 338 -3.38 17.00 -12.86
N LEU A 339 -3.62 16.52 -11.64
CA LEU A 339 -3.35 15.13 -11.30
C LEU A 339 -4.34 14.17 -11.97
N ALA A 340 -5.62 14.55 -12.09
CA ALA A 340 -6.61 13.78 -12.84
C ALA A 340 -6.29 13.72 -14.35
N ARG A 341 -5.88 14.85 -14.96
CA ARG A 341 -5.44 14.89 -16.36
C ARG A 341 -4.24 13.98 -16.59
N ARG A 342 -3.28 14.00 -15.67
CA ARG A 342 -2.10 13.17 -15.75
C ARG A 342 -2.42 11.69 -15.70
N ARG A 343 -3.34 11.27 -14.85
CA ARG A 343 -3.84 9.87 -14.81
C ARG A 343 -4.38 9.45 -16.18
N ARG A 344 -5.24 10.26 -16.78
CA ARG A 344 -5.82 9.97 -18.12
C ARG A 344 -4.79 9.86 -19.22
N VAL A 345 -3.81 10.78 -19.27
CA VAL A 345 -2.77 10.78 -20.33
C VAL A 345 -1.82 9.59 -20.19
N ALA A 346 -1.57 9.11 -18.98
CA ALA A 346 -0.68 7.99 -18.72
C ALA A 346 -1.35 6.61 -18.86
N GLY A 347 -2.58 6.54 -19.39
CA GLY A 347 -3.33 5.29 -19.56
C GLY A 347 -3.59 4.57 -18.23
N GLY A 348 -3.90 5.33 -17.17
CA GLY A 348 -4.07 4.79 -15.82
C GLY A 348 -2.78 4.47 -15.08
N VAL A 349 -1.63 4.60 -15.72
CA VAL A 349 -0.29 4.27 -15.16
C VAL A 349 0.52 5.52 -14.78
N GLY A 350 -0.11 6.68 -14.70
CA GLY A 350 0.56 7.93 -14.31
C GLY A 350 0.80 8.03 -12.81
N PRO A 351 1.85 8.76 -12.36
CA PRO A 351 2.04 9.03 -10.95
C PRO A 351 0.99 10.05 -10.48
N GLY A 352 -0.10 9.55 -9.92
CA GLY A 352 -0.95 10.26 -8.98
C GLY A 352 -0.57 9.83 -7.57
N PRO A 353 -0.99 10.52 -6.51
CA PRO A 353 -0.78 10.04 -5.16
C PRO A 353 -1.38 8.63 -4.95
N SER A 354 -2.39 8.27 -5.73
CA SER A 354 -3.14 7.02 -5.66
C SER A 354 -2.72 5.93 -6.65
N SER A 355 -2.00 6.26 -7.74
CA SER A 355 -1.82 5.30 -8.85
C SER A 355 -0.70 4.30 -8.64
N GLY A 356 -0.24 4.13 -7.43
CA GLY A 356 1.02 3.53 -7.28
C GLY A 356 1.23 2.61 -6.11
N SER A 357 0.19 2.19 -5.42
CA SER A 357 0.35 1.15 -4.42
C SER A 357 0.99 -0.09 -5.04
N LEU A 358 2.02 -0.64 -4.39
CA LEU A 358 2.62 -1.93 -4.76
C LEU A 358 1.57 -3.01 -4.91
N LEU A 359 0.56 -2.99 -4.02
CA LEU A 359 -0.58 -3.89 -4.04
C LEU A 359 -1.34 -3.76 -5.35
N HIS A 360 -1.53 -2.53 -5.83
CA HIS A 360 -2.21 -2.26 -7.08
C HIS A 360 -1.45 -2.78 -8.30
N HIS A 361 -0.13 -2.65 -8.30
CA HIS A 361 0.71 -3.19 -9.36
C HIS A 361 0.88 -4.72 -9.26
N ALA A 362 0.85 -5.28 -8.06
CA ALA A 362 0.92 -6.73 -7.85
C ALA A 362 -0.36 -7.45 -8.34
N VAL A 363 -1.51 -6.80 -8.27
CA VAL A 363 -2.81 -7.33 -8.75
C VAL A 363 -2.94 -7.19 -10.28
N GLY A 364 -2.01 -6.51 -10.90
CA GLY A 364 -2.01 -6.28 -12.34
C GLY A 364 -2.76 -5.01 -12.72
N THR A 365 -2.32 -4.38 -13.79
CA THR A 365 -2.86 -3.13 -14.36
C THR A 365 -4.24 -3.29 -15.01
N GLY A 366 -4.89 -4.44 -14.84
CA GLY A 366 -6.21 -4.73 -15.40
C GLY A 366 -7.39 -4.06 -14.69
N ILE A 367 -7.14 -3.40 -13.56
CA ILE A 367 -8.15 -2.59 -12.88
C ILE A 367 -8.29 -1.28 -13.66
N LYS A 368 -9.38 -1.14 -14.39
CA LYS A 368 -9.66 0.01 -15.26
C LYS A 368 -9.64 1.32 -14.47
N GLU A 369 -9.17 2.39 -15.11
CA GLU A 369 -9.30 3.77 -14.60
C GLU A 369 -10.76 4.12 -14.22
N ALA A 370 -11.73 3.51 -14.91
CA ALA A 370 -13.14 3.52 -14.54
C ALA A 370 -13.41 3.05 -13.11
N GLN A 371 -12.69 2.04 -12.61
CA GLN A 371 -12.90 1.49 -11.27
C GLN A 371 -12.44 2.44 -10.16
N TYR A 372 -11.44 3.31 -10.40
CA TYR A 372 -11.08 4.35 -9.43
C TYR A 372 -12.16 5.43 -9.32
N ALA A 373 -12.69 5.85 -10.46
CA ALA A 373 -13.82 6.77 -10.48
C ALA A 373 -15.03 6.15 -9.79
N ASP A 374 -15.25 4.84 -9.98
CA ASP A 374 -16.31 4.07 -9.35
C ASP A 374 -16.11 3.95 -7.83
N GLY A 375 -14.87 3.76 -7.34
CA GLY A 375 -14.58 3.72 -5.90
C GLY A 375 -14.91 5.03 -5.19
N ALA A 376 -14.47 6.16 -5.75
CA ALA A 376 -14.81 7.46 -5.19
C ALA A 376 -16.31 7.79 -5.33
N ALA A 377 -16.94 7.36 -6.43
CA ALA A 377 -18.39 7.47 -6.62
C ALA A 377 -19.15 6.62 -5.59
N PHE A 378 -18.72 5.38 -5.36
CA PHE A 378 -19.26 4.52 -4.31
C PHE A 378 -19.20 5.19 -2.95
N VAL A 379 -18.02 5.65 -2.52
CA VAL A 379 -17.84 6.29 -1.23
C VAL A 379 -18.72 7.53 -1.09
N ARG A 380 -18.75 8.41 -2.11
CA ARG A 380 -19.60 9.61 -2.12
C ARG A 380 -21.08 9.26 -2.03
N ALA A 381 -21.54 8.26 -2.77
CA ALA A 381 -22.94 7.84 -2.77
C ALA A 381 -23.36 7.28 -1.40
N VAL A 382 -22.51 6.42 -0.79
CA VAL A 382 -22.77 5.87 0.54
C VAL A 382 -22.76 6.98 1.58
N VAL A 383 -21.74 7.86 1.58
CA VAL A 383 -21.66 8.98 2.55
C VAL A 383 -22.85 9.93 2.39
N ALA A 384 -23.30 10.21 1.17
CA ALA A 384 -24.45 11.08 0.93
C ALA A 384 -25.76 10.50 1.50
N ARG A 385 -25.89 9.15 1.56
CA ARG A 385 -27.11 8.48 2.05
C ARG A 385 -27.09 8.19 3.53
N VAL A 386 -25.98 7.61 4.02
CA VAL A 386 -25.87 7.08 5.39
C VAL A 386 -24.78 7.74 6.22
N GLY A 387 -24.13 8.78 5.69
CA GLY A 387 -23.04 9.50 6.33
C GLY A 387 -21.75 8.68 6.48
N HIS A 388 -20.73 9.33 7.06
CA HIS A 388 -19.46 8.64 7.35
C HIS A 388 -19.63 7.50 8.37
N ALA A 389 -20.56 7.61 9.32
CA ALA A 389 -20.80 6.56 10.29
C ALA A 389 -21.28 5.27 9.63
N GLY A 390 -22.22 5.36 8.67
CA GLY A 390 -22.68 4.21 7.90
C GLY A 390 -21.57 3.63 7.01
N LEU A 391 -20.81 4.48 6.30
CA LEU A 391 -19.66 3.98 5.52
C LEU A 391 -18.63 3.25 6.39
N ASN A 392 -18.37 3.76 7.59
CA ASN A 392 -17.31 3.24 8.46
C ASN A 392 -17.57 1.82 8.97
N THR A 393 -18.80 1.29 8.85
CA THR A 393 -19.09 -0.12 9.15
C THR A 393 -18.30 -1.08 8.25
N VAL A 394 -17.81 -0.61 7.11
CA VAL A 394 -16.95 -1.38 6.21
C VAL A 394 -15.64 -1.84 6.88
N TRP A 395 -15.19 -1.13 7.92
CA TRP A 395 -13.94 -1.43 8.63
C TRP A 395 -14.12 -2.43 9.78
N ASP A 396 -15.34 -2.80 10.15
CA ASP A 396 -15.61 -3.64 11.30
C ASP A 396 -15.24 -5.11 11.05
N ALA A 397 -15.50 -5.63 9.83
CA ALA A 397 -15.22 -7.02 9.47
C ALA A 397 -15.01 -7.21 7.94
N PRO A 398 -14.29 -8.26 7.52
CA PRO A 398 -14.08 -8.56 6.09
C PRO A 398 -15.38 -8.75 5.30
N GLU A 399 -16.42 -9.28 5.95
CA GLU A 399 -17.73 -9.54 5.35
C GLU A 399 -18.47 -8.24 5.00
N ASN A 400 -18.08 -7.12 5.61
CA ASN A 400 -18.65 -5.81 5.36
C ASN A 400 -18.06 -5.15 4.11
N LEU A 401 -17.00 -5.70 3.54
CA LEU A 401 -16.42 -5.18 2.30
C LEU A 401 -17.44 -5.24 1.16
N PRO A 402 -17.47 -4.23 0.29
CA PRO A 402 -18.33 -4.27 -0.89
C PRO A 402 -17.89 -5.36 -1.85
N LEU A 403 -18.86 -6.08 -2.38
CA LEU A 403 -18.68 -7.03 -3.48
C LEU A 403 -18.36 -6.26 -4.78
N PRO A 404 -17.71 -6.90 -5.77
CA PRO A 404 -17.38 -6.25 -7.04
C PRO A 404 -18.56 -5.54 -7.71
N GLY A 405 -19.76 -6.17 -7.69
CA GLY A 405 -20.97 -5.60 -8.28
C GLY A 405 -21.59 -4.47 -7.44
N GLU A 406 -21.25 -4.34 -6.16
CA GLU A 406 -21.76 -3.30 -5.27
C GLU A 406 -20.98 -1.99 -5.43
N ILE A 407 -19.71 -2.04 -5.85
CA ILE A 407 -18.89 -0.84 -6.13
C ILE A 407 -19.59 0.07 -7.15
N VAL A 408 -20.16 -0.50 -8.20
CA VAL A 408 -20.89 0.24 -9.24
C VAL A 408 -22.37 0.45 -8.92
N ARG A 409 -22.87 -0.18 -7.86
CA ARG A 409 -24.25 -0.08 -7.36
C ARG A 409 -24.28 0.05 -5.85
N PRO A 410 -23.92 1.23 -5.31
CA PRO A 410 -23.81 1.48 -3.86
C PRO A 410 -25.08 1.14 -3.08
N ASP A 411 -26.26 1.30 -3.70
CA ASP A 411 -27.54 1.00 -3.08
C ASP A 411 -27.65 -0.45 -2.62
N ARG A 412 -27.09 -1.40 -3.39
CA ARG A 412 -27.09 -2.83 -3.02
C ARG A 412 -26.27 -3.10 -1.76
N TRP A 413 -25.15 -2.38 -1.59
CA TRP A 413 -24.36 -2.49 -0.37
C TRP A 413 -25.13 -1.92 0.83
N ILE A 414 -25.76 -0.75 0.68
CA ILE A 414 -26.58 -0.12 1.73
C ILE A 414 -27.74 -1.04 2.13
N GLU A 415 -28.47 -1.59 1.16
CA GLU A 415 -29.56 -2.54 1.39
C GLU A 415 -29.11 -3.81 2.11
N ARG A 416 -27.95 -4.36 1.74
CA ARG A 416 -27.38 -5.58 2.37
C ARG A 416 -27.16 -5.41 3.86
N PHE A 417 -26.85 -4.19 4.32
CA PHE A 417 -26.63 -3.88 5.74
C PHE A 417 -27.80 -3.21 6.43
N GLY A 418 -28.90 -2.97 5.72
CA GLY A 418 -30.08 -2.32 6.27
C GLY A 418 -29.84 -0.89 6.76
N LEU A 419 -28.94 -0.17 6.11
CA LEU A 419 -28.49 1.18 6.46
C LEU A 419 -29.37 2.27 5.83
#